data_46fb4f6f1fc370630c675762d34b6b18
#
_entry.id   46fb4f6f1fc370630c675762d34b6b18
#
_cell.length_a   1.000
_cell.length_b   1.000
_cell.length_c   1.000
_cell.angle_alpha   90.00
_cell.angle_beta   90.00
_cell.angle_gamma   90.00
#
_symmetry.space_group_name_H-M   'P 1'
#
loop_
_entity.id
_entity.type
_entity.pdbx_description
1 polymer ?
#
loop_
_entity_poly.entity_id
_entity_poly.type
_entity_poly.pdbx_seq_one_letter_code
_entity_poly.pdbx_strand_id
1 'polypeptide(L)'
;MPVTGLRKMRAAALAILLCGLSVALGAQSYTPVTIRVTDPNGAAVAGAEIRVAPGAPSGDHFVADEQGSAVVGLVPGEYRLLVTAQGFMPAEQNVQVQEKPQTLTVALKAPGAANGPGEDGPGPMAMTPGAVPMDMGAEHGEAAPGTANLLTITAGPGERGVFTPATLKEYPHQTVTIFNHHTNKNETYSGVPLMDLLAHLGVPHGKDLMGKVLADYVVATGSDGYRSVVALGEIDPDFHPGTVLIADTLDGKPLDAKTGPFRLVVTEDKKPARSVRNLVSIEVRSAE
;
A
#
# COMPACT_ATOMS: atom_id res chain seq x y z
N MET A 1 -73.97 26.40 50.68
CA MET A 1 -73.67 27.59 49.86
C MET A 1 -72.24 27.46 49.43
N PRO A 2 -71.97 27.65 48.16
CA PRO A 2 -70.72 27.25 47.54
C PRO A 2 -69.69 28.39 47.52
N VAL A 3 -68.41 28.09 47.54
CA VAL A 3 -67.38 28.99 46.97
C VAL A 3 -66.42 28.19 46.18
N THR A 4 -66.47 28.39 44.91
CA THR A 4 -65.60 27.91 43.86
C THR A 4 -64.24 28.63 43.89
N GLY A 5 -63.15 27.93 44.12
CA GLY A 5 -61.78 28.43 44.00
C GLY A 5 -61.10 27.91 42.74
N LEU A 6 -61.12 28.76 41.73
CA LEU A 6 -60.46 28.46 40.43
C LEU A 6 -58.97 28.70 40.53
N ARG A 7 -58.16 27.61 40.63
CA ARG A 7 -56.71 27.70 40.56
C ARG A 7 -56.28 27.71 39.08
N LYS A 8 -55.77 28.84 38.64
CA LYS A 8 -55.12 29.00 37.35
C LYS A 8 -53.77 28.26 37.37
N MET A 9 -53.70 27.13 36.67
CA MET A 9 -52.46 26.49 36.35
C MET A 9 -51.81 27.23 35.18
N ARG A 10 -50.69 27.86 35.45
CA ARG A 10 -49.80 28.43 34.41
C ARG A 10 -49.04 27.29 33.77
N ALA A 11 -49.36 26.98 32.52
CA ALA A 11 -48.54 26.06 31.70
C ALA A 11 -47.23 26.84 31.30
N ALA A 12 -46.09 26.38 31.85
CA ALA A 12 -44.80 26.80 31.38
C ALA A 12 -44.46 26.01 30.11
N ALA A 13 -44.50 26.65 28.97
CA ALA A 13 -44.04 26.07 27.72
C ALA A 13 -42.51 26.02 27.76
N LEU A 14 -41.94 24.81 27.91
CA LEU A 14 -40.50 24.55 27.78
C LEU A 14 -40.22 24.42 26.27
N ALA A 15 -39.73 25.54 25.67
CA ALA A 15 -39.21 25.52 24.32
C ALA A 15 -37.88 24.78 24.32
N ILE A 16 -37.86 23.54 23.90
CA ILE A 16 -36.60 22.82 23.60
C ILE A 16 -36.08 23.37 22.27
N LEU A 17 -35.06 24.19 22.36
CA LEU A 17 -34.27 24.66 21.22
C LEU A 17 -33.41 23.49 20.75
N LEU A 18 -33.92 22.68 19.80
CA LEU A 18 -33.11 21.73 19.05
C LEU A 18 -32.15 22.52 18.16
N CYS A 19 -30.96 22.78 18.67
CA CYS A 19 -29.84 23.25 17.85
C CYS A 19 -29.43 22.09 16.92
N GLY A 20 -30.03 22.07 15.73
CA GLY A 20 -29.67 21.14 14.67
C GLY A 20 -28.23 21.43 14.23
N LEU A 21 -27.29 20.66 14.77
CA LEU A 21 -25.94 20.59 14.23
C LEU A 21 -26.03 19.87 12.87
N SER A 22 -26.29 20.64 11.81
CA SER A 22 -26.14 20.15 10.44
C SER A 22 -24.67 19.89 10.20
N VAL A 23 -24.23 18.64 10.41
CA VAL A 23 -22.96 18.17 9.86
C VAL A 23 -23.17 18.21 8.35
N ALA A 24 -22.68 19.26 7.71
CA ALA A 24 -22.54 19.28 6.27
C ALA A 24 -21.54 18.16 5.93
N LEU A 25 -22.05 17.00 5.48
CA LEU A 25 -21.24 16.05 4.74
C LEU A 25 -20.76 16.81 3.50
N GLY A 26 -19.56 17.37 3.57
CA GLY A 26 -18.91 17.98 2.42
C GLY A 26 -18.80 16.90 1.34
N ALA A 27 -19.57 17.05 0.27
CA ALA A 27 -19.34 16.27 -0.94
C ALA A 27 -17.90 16.55 -1.37
N GLN A 28 -17.02 15.57 -1.23
CA GLN A 28 -15.64 15.70 -1.71
C GLN A 28 -15.71 15.84 -3.23
N SER A 29 -15.40 17.02 -3.73
CA SER A 29 -15.36 17.28 -5.16
C SER A 29 -14.10 16.66 -5.75
N TYR A 30 -14.28 15.65 -6.58
CA TYR A 30 -13.18 15.05 -7.34
C TYR A 30 -12.86 15.91 -8.55
N THR A 31 -11.58 16.21 -8.69
CA THR A 31 -11.06 16.93 -9.85
C THR A 31 -10.50 15.94 -10.85
N PRO A 32 -10.92 15.95 -12.12
CA PRO A 32 -10.30 15.12 -13.13
C PRO A 32 -8.88 15.60 -13.42
N VAL A 33 -7.91 14.69 -13.24
CA VAL A 33 -6.50 14.90 -13.56
C VAL A 33 -6.14 13.98 -14.72
N THR A 34 -5.68 14.54 -15.84
CA THR A 34 -5.15 13.78 -16.96
C THR A 34 -3.65 13.58 -16.75
N ILE A 35 -3.21 12.34 -16.61
CA ILE A 35 -1.79 11.98 -16.50
C ILE A 35 -1.33 11.51 -17.88
N ARG A 36 -0.37 12.21 -18.47
CA ARG A 36 0.21 11.88 -19.77
C ARG A 36 1.63 11.34 -19.59
N VAL A 37 1.86 10.14 -20.09
CA VAL A 37 3.16 9.47 -20.02
C VAL A 37 3.83 9.57 -21.38
N THR A 38 5.06 10.07 -21.40
CA THR A 38 5.84 10.24 -22.62
C THR A 38 7.24 9.62 -22.49
N ASP A 39 7.83 9.28 -23.61
CA ASP A 39 9.25 8.94 -23.69
C ASP A 39 10.14 10.22 -23.68
N PRO A 40 11.47 10.10 -23.69
CA PRO A 40 12.38 11.26 -23.74
C PRO A 40 12.22 12.13 -24.98
N ASN A 41 11.64 11.61 -26.06
CA ASN A 41 11.39 12.32 -27.33
C ASN A 41 9.99 12.96 -27.36
N GLY A 42 9.19 12.79 -26.31
CA GLY A 42 7.83 13.30 -26.21
C GLY A 42 6.77 12.39 -26.86
N ALA A 43 7.14 11.19 -27.33
CA ALA A 43 6.18 10.22 -27.86
C ALA A 43 5.37 9.58 -26.71
N ALA A 44 4.10 9.27 -26.98
CA ALA A 44 3.21 8.65 -26.02
C ALA A 44 3.65 7.23 -25.64
N VAL A 45 3.62 6.89 -24.36
CA VAL A 45 3.94 5.55 -23.87
C VAL A 45 2.63 4.86 -23.45
N ALA A 46 2.07 4.09 -24.37
CA ALA A 46 0.88 3.30 -24.14
C ALA A 46 1.14 2.14 -23.16
N GLY A 47 0.13 1.78 -22.36
CA GLY A 47 0.24 0.68 -21.39
C GLY A 47 1.15 0.97 -20.19
N ALA A 48 1.59 2.23 -20.01
CA ALA A 48 2.33 2.61 -18.82
C ALA A 48 1.45 2.46 -17.57
N GLU A 49 1.97 1.81 -16.55
CA GLU A 49 1.31 1.67 -15.26
C GLU A 49 1.58 2.91 -14.41
N ILE A 50 0.51 3.51 -13.89
CA ILE A 50 0.54 4.73 -13.08
C ILE A 50 0.00 4.39 -11.71
N ARG A 51 0.79 4.62 -10.67
CA ARG A 51 0.36 4.50 -9.27
C ARG A 51 0.30 5.86 -8.63
N VAL A 52 -0.78 6.09 -7.89
CA VAL A 52 -1.06 7.35 -7.20
C VAL A 52 -1.05 7.10 -5.69
N ALA A 53 -0.22 7.81 -4.94
CA ALA A 53 -0.16 7.71 -3.48
C ALA A 53 -0.26 9.13 -2.85
N PRO A 54 -1.09 9.34 -1.80
CA PRO A 54 -2.10 8.41 -1.32
C PRO A 54 -3.13 8.06 -2.39
N GLY A 55 -3.78 6.90 -2.27
CA GLY A 55 -4.69 6.38 -3.28
C GLY A 55 -5.82 7.34 -3.66
N ALA A 56 -6.20 7.34 -4.92
CA ALA A 56 -7.38 8.05 -5.38
C ALA A 56 -8.66 7.27 -4.98
N PRO A 57 -9.80 7.95 -4.80
CA PRO A 57 -11.07 7.27 -4.53
C PRO A 57 -11.51 6.29 -5.62
N SER A 58 -11.01 6.47 -6.84
CA SER A 58 -11.21 5.57 -7.98
C SER A 58 -10.16 4.45 -8.07
N GLY A 59 -9.34 4.28 -7.01
CA GLY A 59 -8.21 3.36 -6.97
C GLY A 59 -6.88 4.08 -7.08
N ASP A 60 -5.80 3.36 -6.88
CA ASP A 60 -4.43 3.89 -6.89
C ASP A 60 -3.59 3.43 -8.09
N HIS A 61 -4.13 2.55 -8.92
CA HIS A 61 -3.48 1.98 -10.11
C HIS A 61 -4.27 2.26 -11.38
N PHE A 62 -3.63 2.85 -12.36
CA PHE A 62 -4.19 3.19 -13.66
C PHE A 62 -3.23 2.75 -14.76
N VAL A 63 -3.77 2.50 -15.94
CA VAL A 63 -2.98 2.15 -17.12
C VAL A 63 -3.22 3.22 -18.18
N ALA A 64 -2.15 3.73 -18.76
CA ALA A 64 -2.23 4.69 -19.84
C ALA A 64 -2.81 4.04 -21.11
N ASP A 65 -3.70 4.75 -21.77
CA ASP A 65 -4.32 4.36 -23.04
C ASP A 65 -3.32 4.36 -24.21
N GLU A 66 -3.80 4.12 -25.43
CA GLU A 66 -2.98 4.14 -26.65
C GLU A 66 -2.35 5.51 -26.92
N GLN A 67 -2.88 6.58 -26.36
CA GLN A 67 -2.36 7.95 -26.44
C GLN A 67 -1.40 8.28 -25.28
N GLY A 68 -1.06 7.28 -24.46
CA GLY A 68 -0.20 7.45 -23.29
C GLY A 68 -0.86 8.24 -22.16
N SER A 69 -2.19 8.27 -22.08
CA SER A 69 -2.93 9.10 -21.14
C SER A 69 -3.82 8.25 -20.22
N ALA A 70 -3.96 8.68 -18.97
CA ALA A 70 -4.95 8.15 -18.03
C ALA A 70 -5.66 9.31 -17.33
N VAL A 71 -6.98 9.20 -17.14
CA VAL A 71 -7.77 10.20 -16.41
C VAL A 71 -8.12 9.65 -15.04
N VAL A 72 -7.74 10.41 -14.01
CA VAL A 72 -7.89 10.01 -12.61
C VAL A 72 -8.69 11.09 -11.88
N GLY A 73 -9.71 10.69 -11.11
CA GLY A 73 -10.43 11.59 -10.21
C GLY A 73 -9.70 11.70 -8.88
N LEU A 74 -9.13 12.87 -8.58
CA LEU A 74 -8.40 13.12 -7.34
C LEU A 74 -9.08 14.24 -6.52
N VAL A 75 -8.98 14.15 -5.20
CA VAL A 75 -9.32 15.27 -4.31
C VAL A 75 -8.15 16.25 -4.33
N PRO A 76 -8.37 17.57 -4.23
CA PRO A 76 -7.27 18.53 -4.12
C PRO A 76 -6.33 18.16 -2.97
N GLY A 77 -5.02 18.13 -3.24
CA GLY A 77 -4.00 17.71 -2.28
C GLY A 77 -2.67 17.34 -2.93
N GLU A 78 -1.75 16.86 -2.11
CA GLU A 78 -0.43 16.39 -2.56
C GLU A 78 -0.47 14.90 -2.85
N TYR A 79 0.07 14.51 -3.99
CA TYR A 79 0.14 13.13 -4.43
C TYR A 79 1.54 12.82 -4.96
N ARG A 80 1.89 11.55 -4.84
CA ARG A 80 3.08 10.99 -5.47
C ARG A 80 2.64 10.07 -6.59
N LEU A 81 3.12 10.32 -7.79
CA LEU A 81 2.92 9.45 -8.95
C LEU A 81 4.16 8.59 -9.14
N LEU A 82 3.96 7.29 -9.24
CA LEU A 82 4.97 6.34 -9.70
C LEU A 82 4.51 5.78 -11.05
N VAL A 83 5.32 6.00 -12.08
CA VAL A 83 5.00 5.54 -13.44
C VAL A 83 6.04 4.53 -13.88
N THR A 84 5.57 3.35 -14.31
CA THR A 84 6.39 2.27 -14.82
C THR A 84 5.92 1.85 -16.21
N ALA A 85 6.85 1.56 -17.11
CA ALA A 85 6.55 1.01 -18.43
C ALA A 85 7.67 0.09 -18.90
N GLN A 86 7.33 -0.91 -19.71
CA GLN A 86 8.31 -1.85 -20.24
C GLN A 86 9.33 -1.11 -21.11
N GLY A 87 10.62 -1.32 -20.86
CA GLY A 87 11.70 -0.67 -21.61
C GLY A 87 12.07 0.74 -21.12
N PHE A 88 11.51 1.19 -20.00
CA PHE A 88 11.82 2.49 -19.38
C PHE A 88 12.20 2.35 -17.91
N MET A 89 12.95 3.32 -17.41
CA MET A 89 13.21 3.44 -15.97
C MET A 89 11.93 3.95 -15.27
N PRO A 90 11.60 3.44 -14.08
CA PRO A 90 10.53 4.00 -13.27
C PRO A 90 10.72 5.49 -13.04
N ALA A 91 9.64 6.27 -13.18
CA ALA A 91 9.63 7.70 -12.88
C ALA A 91 8.74 7.96 -11.67
N GLU A 92 9.25 8.74 -10.73
CA GLU A 92 8.51 9.19 -9.56
C GLU A 92 8.40 10.71 -9.61
N GLN A 93 7.19 11.23 -9.34
CA GLN A 93 6.91 12.66 -9.36
C GLN A 93 5.92 13.05 -8.26
N ASN A 94 6.28 14.03 -7.44
CA ASN A 94 5.34 14.65 -6.51
C ASN A 94 4.52 15.69 -7.27
N VAL A 95 3.20 15.67 -7.07
CA VAL A 95 2.26 16.54 -7.76
C VAL A 95 1.28 17.16 -6.79
N GLN A 96 0.97 18.45 -7.02
CA GLN A 96 -0.08 19.17 -6.30
C GLN A 96 -1.34 19.18 -7.14
N VAL A 97 -2.39 18.51 -6.67
CA VAL A 97 -3.71 18.53 -7.31
C VAL A 97 -4.50 19.73 -6.81
N GLN A 98 -4.98 20.55 -7.75
CA GLN A 98 -5.80 21.73 -7.48
C GLN A 98 -7.28 21.41 -7.69
N GLU A 99 -8.17 22.32 -7.28
CA GLU A 99 -9.63 22.21 -7.48
C GLU A 99 -10.08 22.36 -8.95
N LYS A 100 -9.14 22.40 -9.89
CA LYS A 100 -9.40 22.59 -11.33
C LYS A 100 -8.87 21.40 -12.13
N PRO A 101 -9.56 21.01 -13.21
CA PRO A 101 -9.02 20.02 -14.13
C PRO A 101 -7.60 20.40 -14.58
N GLN A 102 -6.68 19.44 -14.53
CA GLN A 102 -5.28 19.67 -14.87
C GLN A 102 -4.69 18.49 -15.62
N THR A 103 -3.64 18.76 -16.40
CA THR A 103 -2.86 17.72 -17.09
C THR A 103 -1.46 17.70 -16.50
N LEU A 104 -1.03 16.51 -16.10
CA LEU A 104 0.31 16.24 -15.58
C LEU A 104 1.05 15.43 -16.64
N THR A 105 2.28 15.82 -16.96
CA THR A 105 3.11 15.05 -17.92
C THR A 105 4.26 14.41 -17.15
N VAL A 106 4.41 13.09 -17.31
CA VAL A 106 5.51 12.30 -16.76
C VAL A 106 6.34 11.78 -17.91
N ALA A 107 7.59 12.27 -18.03
CA ALA A 107 8.54 11.78 -19.01
C ALA A 107 9.37 10.63 -18.42
N LEU A 108 9.31 9.47 -19.06
CA LEU A 108 10.09 8.29 -18.69
C LEU A 108 11.49 8.39 -19.31
N LYS A 109 12.48 7.82 -18.63
CA LYS A 109 13.88 7.74 -19.12
C LYS A 109 14.14 6.35 -19.69
N ALA A 110 14.87 6.29 -20.81
CA ALA A 110 15.34 5.01 -21.34
C ALA A 110 16.45 4.44 -20.44
N PRO A 111 16.55 3.10 -20.28
CA PRO A 111 17.66 2.47 -19.57
C PRO A 111 18.98 2.87 -20.25
N GLY A 112 19.92 3.45 -19.50
CA GLY A 112 21.24 3.86 -20.01
C GLY A 112 21.38 5.33 -20.43
N ALA A 113 20.36 6.17 -20.31
CA ALA A 113 20.50 7.62 -20.45
C ALA A 113 21.13 8.21 -19.17
N ALA A 114 22.44 8.14 -19.06
CA ALA A 114 23.20 8.88 -18.07
C ALA A 114 23.01 10.38 -18.31
N ASN A 115 22.94 11.13 -17.20
CA ASN A 115 22.82 12.58 -17.17
C ASN A 115 23.74 13.26 -18.19
N GLY A 116 23.15 14.16 -18.97
CA GLY A 116 23.88 14.99 -19.93
C GLY A 116 24.85 15.98 -19.30
N PRO A 117 25.56 16.78 -20.07
CA PRO A 117 26.99 16.92 -20.02
C PRO A 117 27.50 17.95 -19.00
N GLY A 118 28.54 17.58 -18.30
CA GLY A 118 29.40 18.44 -17.48
C GLY A 118 30.82 17.92 -17.45
N GLU A 119 31.60 18.46 -18.35
CA GLU A 119 33.06 18.77 -18.32
C GLU A 119 34.13 17.71 -18.00
N ASP A 120 34.91 17.50 -19.06
CA ASP A 120 36.38 17.38 -19.22
C ASP A 120 37.26 16.44 -18.38
N GLY A 121 37.85 15.51 -19.17
CA GLY A 121 39.25 15.09 -19.13
C GLY A 121 39.54 13.66 -18.67
N PRO A 122 40.72 13.13 -19.04
CA PRO A 122 41.08 12.69 -20.38
C PRO A 122 41.10 11.17 -20.60
N GLY A 123 41.06 10.79 -21.82
CA GLY A 123 40.95 9.56 -22.54
C GLY A 123 41.82 8.34 -22.18
N PRO A 124 41.87 7.34 -23.07
CA PRO A 124 41.69 5.96 -22.69
C PRO A 124 43.00 5.16 -22.54
N MET A 125 42.99 4.15 -21.66
CA MET A 125 43.96 3.07 -21.75
C MET A 125 43.25 1.72 -21.88
N ALA A 126 43.46 1.13 -23.03
CA ALA A 126 43.16 -0.24 -23.33
C ALA A 126 44.03 -1.19 -22.50
N MET A 127 43.42 -2.27 -21.95
CA MET A 127 44.16 -3.50 -21.66
C MET A 127 43.26 -4.73 -21.72
N THR A 128 43.76 -5.70 -22.40
CA THR A 128 43.36 -7.01 -22.88
C THR A 128 43.00 -8.05 -21.79
N PRO A 129 42.43 -9.22 -22.15
CA PRO A 129 41.59 -10.04 -21.29
C PRO A 129 42.38 -11.08 -20.49
N GLY A 130 41.94 -11.32 -19.28
CA GLY A 130 42.43 -12.39 -18.42
C GLY A 130 41.28 -13.08 -17.69
N ALA A 131 41.18 -14.34 -17.97
CA ALA A 131 40.49 -15.46 -17.33
C ALA A 131 39.63 -15.22 -16.08
N VAL A 132 38.38 -15.74 -16.16
CA VAL A 132 37.40 -15.92 -15.10
C VAL A 132 37.78 -17.00 -14.09
N PRO A 133 37.39 -16.84 -12.82
CA PRO A 133 36.86 -17.94 -12.02
C PRO A 133 35.36 -17.68 -11.74
N MET A 134 34.56 -18.70 -11.99
CA MET A 134 33.18 -18.78 -11.58
C MET A 134 33.11 -18.79 -10.04
N ASP A 135 32.59 -17.72 -9.47
CA ASP A 135 32.09 -17.71 -8.09
C ASP A 135 30.57 -17.61 -8.15
N MET A 136 29.93 -18.67 -7.69
CA MET A 136 28.47 -18.77 -7.53
C MET A 136 28.07 -18.04 -6.26
N GLY A 137 28.24 -16.74 -6.23
CA GLY A 137 27.69 -15.86 -5.21
C GLY A 137 26.32 -15.34 -5.68
N ALA A 138 25.27 -15.73 -4.99
CA ALA A 138 23.93 -15.15 -5.16
C ALA A 138 24.02 -13.65 -4.89
N GLU A 139 24.05 -12.85 -5.94
CA GLU A 139 23.94 -11.39 -5.83
C GLU A 139 22.52 -11.05 -5.38
N HIS A 140 22.41 -10.62 -4.12
CA HIS A 140 21.24 -9.97 -3.61
C HIS A 140 21.10 -8.62 -4.34
N GLY A 141 20.18 -8.56 -5.29
CA GLY A 141 19.81 -7.30 -5.94
C GLY A 141 19.36 -6.28 -4.90
N GLU A 142 20.14 -5.23 -4.77
CA GLU A 142 19.83 -4.07 -3.94
C GLU A 142 18.59 -3.38 -4.52
N ALA A 143 17.48 -3.44 -3.80
CA ALA A 143 16.24 -2.80 -4.20
C ALA A 143 16.42 -1.30 -4.28
N ALA A 144 15.96 -0.70 -5.37
CA ALA A 144 15.99 0.75 -5.59
C ALA A 144 15.36 1.51 -4.41
N PRO A 145 16.00 2.56 -3.87
CA PRO A 145 15.52 3.28 -2.68
C PRO A 145 14.35 4.22 -2.99
N GLY A 146 13.16 3.67 -3.18
CA GLY A 146 11.95 4.48 -3.46
C GLY A 146 10.64 3.76 -3.21
N THR A 147 10.61 2.43 -3.38
CA THR A 147 9.42 1.58 -3.13
C THR A 147 9.39 1.01 -1.70
N ALA A 148 10.44 1.19 -0.93
CA ALA A 148 10.64 0.54 0.37
C ALA A 148 9.63 0.94 1.47
N ASN A 149 8.80 1.97 1.25
CA ASN A 149 7.90 2.50 2.27
C ASN A 149 6.41 2.33 1.94
N LEU A 150 6.07 1.53 0.94
CA LEU A 150 4.69 1.28 0.54
C LEU A 150 4.39 -0.22 0.57
N LEU A 151 3.31 -0.58 1.24
CA LEU A 151 2.70 -1.90 1.16
C LEU A 151 1.43 -1.81 0.34
N THR A 152 1.35 -2.58 -0.72
CA THR A 152 0.14 -2.73 -1.51
C THR A 152 -0.57 -4.03 -1.16
N ILE A 153 -1.86 -3.97 -0.85
CA ILE A 153 -2.72 -5.14 -0.66
C ILE A 153 -3.77 -5.14 -1.77
N THR A 154 -3.81 -6.20 -2.58
CA THR A 154 -4.82 -6.39 -3.63
C THR A 154 -5.73 -7.54 -3.21
N ALA A 155 -7.02 -7.25 -2.99
CA ALA A 155 -8.02 -8.18 -2.49
C ALA A 155 -8.86 -8.83 -3.61
N GLY A 156 -8.87 -8.21 -4.80
CA GLY A 156 -9.63 -8.67 -5.96
C GLY A 156 -9.55 -7.65 -7.10
N PRO A 157 -10.27 -7.86 -8.22
CA PRO A 157 -10.32 -6.91 -9.32
C PRO A 157 -10.90 -5.56 -8.86
N GLY A 158 -10.06 -4.54 -8.76
CA GLY A 158 -10.45 -3.18 -8.34
C GLY A 158 -10.43 -2.93 -6.83
N GLU A 159 -10.23 -3.94 -6.00
CA GLU A 159 -10.15 -3.80 -4.54
C GLU A 159 -8.68 -3.81 -4.10
N ARG A 160 -8.20 -2.65 -3.72
CA ARG A 160 -6.79 -2.43 -3.40
C ARG A 160 -6.61 -1.40 -2.31
N GLY A 161 -5.70 -1.68 -1.39
CA GLY A 161 -5.24 -0.76 -0.35
C GLY A 161 -3.74 -0.50 -0.48
N VAL A 162 -3.32 0.74 -0.24
CA VAL A 162 -1.91 1.12 -0.14
C VAL A 162 -1.65 1.70 1.24
N PHE A 163 -0.67 1.13 1.92
CA PHE A 163 -0.35 1.47 3.29
C PHE A 163 1.08 2.02 3.38
N THR A 164 1.21 3.14 4.05
CA THR A 164 2.49 3.68 4.53
C THR A 164 2.67 3.29 6.00
N PRO A 165 3.88 3.40 6.57
CA PRO A 165 4.04 3.22 8.01
C PRO A 165 3.19 4.18 8.86
N ALA A 166 2.84 5.34 8.33
CA ALA A 166 1.97 6.30 9.01
C ALA A 166 0.50 5.86 8.99
N THR A 167 -0.02 5.44 7.82
CA THR A 167 -1.40 5.00 7.68
C THR A 167 -1.65 3.66 8.35
N LEU A 168 -0.65 2.75 8.41
CA LEU A 168 -0.80 1.48 9.12
C LEU A 168 -1.03 1.71 10.63
N LYS A 169 -0.44 2.75 11.21
CA LYS A 169 -0.61 3.11 12.64
C LYS A 169 -2.03 3.56 13.01
N GLU A 170 -2.86 3.90 12.03
CA GLU A 170 -4.26 4.26 12.27
C GLU A 170 -5.15 3.03 12.53
N TYR A 171 -4.66 1.82 12.22
CA TYR A 171 -5.34 0.57 12.47
C TYR A 171 -5.00 0.00 13.85
N PRO A 172 -5.91 -0.78 14.46
CA PRO A 172 -5.63 -1.46 15.73
C PRO A 172 -4.43 -2.38 15.62
N HIS A 173 -3.43 -2.17 16.48
CA HIS A 173 -2.23 -3.01 16.53
C HIS A 173 -2.40 -4.15 17.52
N GLN A 174 -1.89 -5.31 17.13
CA GLN A 174 -1.73 -6.49 17.98
C GLN A 174 -0.24 -6.76 18.21
N THR A 175 0.08 -7.32 19.36
CA THR A 175 1.47 -7.68 19.72
C THR A 175 1.58 -9.19 19.81
N VAL A 176 2.60 -9.75 19.15
CA VAL A 176 2.92 -11.18 19.16
C VAL A 176 4.39 -11.39 19.52
N THR A 177 4.68 -12.43 20.30
CA THR A 177 6.06 -12.79 20.65
C THR A 177 6.39 -14.14 20.03
N ILE A 178 7.45 -14.19 19.24
CA ILE A 178 7.96 -15.41 18.62
C ILE A 178 9.42 -15.67 19.02
N PHE A 179 9.78 -16.95 19.12
CA PHE A 179 11.15 -17.33 19.41
C PHE A 179 11.97 -17.37 18.10
N ASN A 180 13.01 -16.55 18.03
CA ASN A 180 13.93 -16.54 16.89
C ASN A 180 15.10 -17.54 17.15
N HIS A 181 15.08 -18.64 16.44
CA HIS A 181 16.10 -19.70 16.56
C HIS A 181 17.49 -19.27 16.09
N HIS A 182 17.62 -18.22 15.25
CA HIS A 182 18.92 -17.74 14.79
C HIS A 182 19.59 -16.83 15.83
N THR A 183 18.80 -16.01 16.50
CA THR A 183 19.30 -15.11 17.58
C THR A 183 19.21 -15.73 18.96
N ASN A 184 18.50 -16.87 19.09
CA ASN A 184 18.18 -17.56 20.33
C ASN A 184 17.49 -16.65 21.35
N LYS A 185 16.57 -15.79 20.89
CA LYS A 185 15.84 -14.81 21.68
C LYS A 185 14.37 -14.75 21.29
N ASN A 186 13.55 -14.33 22.25
CA ASN A 186 12.20 -13.92 21.98
C ASN A 186 12.22 -12.54 21.29
N GLU A 187 11.47 -12.40 20.22
CA GLU A 187 11.26 -11.18 19.47
C GLU A 187 9.78 -10.80 19.56
N THR A 188 9.49 -9.57 19.95
CA THR A 188 8.13 -9.07 20.12
C THR A 188 7.80 -8.13 18.98
N TYR A 189 6.92 -8.58 18.08
CA TYR A 189 6.43 -7.80 16.96
C TYR A 189 5.11 -7.12 17.30
N SER A 190 4.94 -5.89 16.86
CA SER A 190 3.66 -5.18 16.85
C SER A 190 3.27 -4.77 15.45
N GLY A 191 1.98 -4.83 15.14
CA GLY A 191 1.44 -4.52 13.82
C GLY A 191 -0.05 -4.82 13.72
N VAL A 192 -0.59 -4.80 12.52
CA VAL A 192 -2.02 -5.02 12.24
C VAL A 192 -2.23 -6.46 11.80
N PRO A 193 -3.22 -7.20 12.35
CA PRO A 193 -3.61 -8.50 11.82
C PRO A 193 -3.95 -8.41 10.34
N LEU A 194 -3.40 -9.30 9.53
CA LEU A 194 -3.62 -9.26 8.09
C LEU A 194 -5.10 -9.41 7.73
N MET A 195 -5.85 -10.23 8.47
CA MET A 195 -7.28 -10.41 8.20
C MET A 195 -8.06 -9.11 8.39
N ASP A 196 -7.69 -8.24 9.36
CA ASP A 196 -8.36 -6.95 9.56
C ASP A 196 -8.20 -6.03 8.35
N LEU A 197 -7.00 -6.02 7.73
CA LEU A 197 -6.76 -5.26 6.50
C LEU A 197 -7.50 -5.85 5.30
N LEU A 198 -7.53 -7.19 5.19
CA LEU A 198 -8.25 -7.89 4.13
C LEU A 198 -9.77 -7.70 4.24
N ALA A 199 -10.32 -7.77 5.46
CA ALA A 199 -11.73 -7.52 5.73
C ALA A 199 -12.13 -6.06 5.38
N HIS A 200 -11.26 -5.10 5.69
CA HIS A 200 -11.45 -3.70 5.29
C HIS A 200 -11.53 -3.53 3.77
N LEU A 201 -10.85 -4.39 3.02
CA LEU A 201 -10.88 -4.44 1.55
C LEU A 201 -11.96 -5.39 0.99
N GLY A 202 -12.91 -5.84 1.82
CA GLY A 202 -14.04 -6.63 1.38
C GLY A 202 -13.78 -8.15 1.24
N VAL A 203 -12.62 -8.66 1.67
CA VAL A 203 -12.35 -10.10 1.65
C VAL A 203 -13.27 -10.82 2.66
N PRO A 204 -13.98 -11.88 2.24
CA PRO A 204 -14.80 -12.68 3.15
C PRO A 204 -13.98 -13.25 4.31
N HIS A 205 -14.54 -13.21 5.53
CA HIS A 205 -13.89 -13.67 6.75
C HIS A 205 -14.91 -14.25 7.74
N GLY A 206 -14.45 -14.96 8.75
CA GLY A 206 -15.29 -15.59 9.75
C GLY A 206 -16.32 -16.53 9.11
N LYS A 207 -17.58 -16.40 9.45
CA LYS A 207 -18.69 -17.22 8.94
C LYS A 207 -18.88 -17.13 7.41
N ASP A 208 -18.40 -16.05 6.78
CA ASP A 208 -18.53 -15.83 5.34
C ASP A 208 -17.36 -16.45 4.54
N LEU A 209 -16.30 -16.92 5.24
CA LEU A 209 -15.19 -17.67 4.68
C LEU A 209 -15.58 -19.14 4.53
N MET A 210 -16.35 -19.48 3.47
CA MET A 210 -16.82 -20.82 3.22
C MET A 210 -16.88 -21.18 1.72
N GLY A 211 -17.02 -22.46 1.43
CA GLY A 211 -17.17 -22.96 0.06
C GLY A 211 -15.92 -22.70 -0.78
N LYS A 212 -16.06 -22.08 -1.94
CA LYS A 212 -14.94 -21.82 -2.86
C LYS A 212 -13.91 -20.85 -2.28
N VAL A 213 -14.34 -19.89 -1.47
CA VAL A 213 -13.45 -18.87 -0.87
C VAL A 213 -12.43 -19.49 0.10
N LEU A 214 -12.70 -20.68 0.65
CA LEU A 214 -11.71 -21.44 1.45
C LEU A 214 -10.49 -21.88 0.64
N ALA A 215 -10.59 -21.92 -0.69
CA ALA A 215 -9.48 -22.22 -1.57
C ALA A 215 -8.64 -20.98 -1.91
N ASP A 216 -9.07 -19.80 -1.48
CA ASP A 216 -8.34 -18.56 -1.69
C ASP A 216 -7.12 -18.47 -0.76
N TYR A 217 -6.09 -17.81 -1.24
CA TYR A 217 -4.83 -17.67 -0.55
C TYR A 217 -4.22 -16.29 -0.84
N VAL A 218 -3.33 -15.85 0.02
CA VAL A 218 -2.52 -14.65 -0.21
C VAL A 218 -1.13 -15.03 -0.70
N VAL A 219 -0.60 -14.24 -1.63
CA VAL A 219 0.81 -14.22 -2.01
C VAL A 219 1.44 -12.97 -1.43
N ALA A 220 2.34 -13.14 -0.47
CA ALA A 220 3.11 -12.06 0.12
C ALA A 220 4.45 -11.96 -0.58
N THR A 221 4.86 -10.75 -1.00
CA THR A 221 6.10 -10.50 -1.75
C THR A 221 6.95 -9.46 -1.03
N GLY A 222 8.21 -9.79 -0.82
CA GLY A 222 9.24 -8.87 -0.34
C GLY A 222 9.87 -8.05 -1.46
N SER A 223 10.55 -6.96 -1.12
CA SER A 223 11.24 -6.10 -2.10
C SER A 223 12.38 -6.80 -2.85
N ASP A 224 12.90 -7.89 -2.28
CA ASP A 224 13.94 -8.75 -2.87
C ASP A 224 13.34 -9.83 -3.81
N GLY A 225 12.01 -9.81 -4.03
CA GLY A 225 11.31 -10.79 -4.83
C GLY A 225 10.98 -12.10 -4.10
N TYR A 226 11.35 -12.23 -2.81
CA TYR A 226 10.95 -13.38 -2.00
C TYR A 226 9.44 -13.46 -1.88
N ARG A 227 8.88 -14.66 -2.04
CA ARG A 227 7.43 -14.88 -1.98
C ARG A 227 7.07 -15.97 -1.00
N SER A 228 5.97 -15.80 -0.29
CA SER A 228 5.34 -16.84 0.49
C SER A 228 3.83 -16.86 0.26
N VAL A 229 3.23 -18.02 0.55
CA VAL A 229 1.79 -18.25 0.38
C VAL A 229 1.20 -18.66 1.72
N VAL A 230 0.04 -18.07 2.06
CA VAL A 230 -0.75 -18.42 3.24
C VAL A 230 -2.22 -18.50 2.81
N ALA A 231 -2.90 -19.60 3.14
CA ALA A 231 -4.33 -19.75 2.84
C ALA A 231 -5.18 -18.78 3.68
N LEU A 232 -6.33 -18.31 3.17
CA LEU A 232 -7.21 -17.43 3.94
C LEU A 232 -7.67 -18.07 5.25
N GLY A 233 -7.93 -19.38 5.25
CA GLY A 233 -8.27 -20.11 6.48
C GLY A 233 -7.14 -20.19 7.52
N GLU A 234 -5.87 -19.97 7.15
CA GLU A 234 -4.76 -19.87 8.09
C GLU A 234 -4.58 -18.43 8.64
N ILE A 235 -5.19 -17.45 7.99
CA ILE A 235 -5.13 -16.04 8.38
C ILE A 235 -6.30 -15.68 9.30
N ASP A 236 -7.43 -16.34 9.11
CA ASP A 236 -8.68 -16.05 9.81
C ASP A 236 -8.69 -16.68 11.23
N PRO A 237 -8.89 -15.88 12.29
CA PRO A 237 -8.88 -16.36 13.66
C PRO A 237 -10.04 -17.33 14.01
N ASP A 238 -11.12 -17.37 13.21
CA ASP A 238 -12.20 -18.32 13.42
C ASP A 238 -11.81 -19.75 12.96
N PHE A 239 -10.78 -19.87 12.11
CA PHE A 239 -10.32 -21.16 11.57
C PHE A 239 -8.98 -21.60 12.16
N HIS A 240 -8.10 -20.64 12.49
CA HIS A 240 -6.74 -20.94 12.92
C HIS A 240 -6.33 -20.09 14.13
N PRO A 241 -5.77 -20.69 15.19
CA PRO A 241 -5.42 -19.98 16.42
C PRO A 241 -4.20 -19.06 16.27
N GLY A 242 -3.42 -19.24 15.22
CA GLY A 242 -2.25 -18.41 14.95
C GLY A 242 -2.63 -17.03 14.41
N THR A 243 -1.71 -16.11 14.54
CA THR A 243 -1.87 -14.75 13.99
C THR A 243 -0.93 -14.56 12.81
N VAL A 244 -1.47 -14.04 11.71
CA VAL A 244 -0.68 -13.51 10.60
C VAL A 244 -0.72 -11.99 10.68
N LEU A 245 0.44 -11.37 10.92
CA LEU A 245 0.56 -9.96 11.26
C LEU A 245 1.36 -9.21 10.21
N ILE A 246 0.89 -8.03 9.84
CA ILE A 246 1.71 -7.02 9.15
C ILE A 246 2.39 -6.18 10.22
N ALA A 247 3.60 -6.55 10.57
CA ALA A 247 4.37 -5.87 11.60
C ALA A 247 5.09 -4.64 11.03
N ASP A 248 5.13 -3.58 11.81
CA ASP A 248 5.90 -2.36 11.57
C ASP A 248 6.91 -2.10 12.70
N THR A 249 6.83 -2.86 13.79
CA THR A 249 7.58 -2.64 15.02
C THR A 249 8.16 -3.96 15.53
N LEU A 250 9.40 -3.93 16.03
CA LEU A 250 10.10 -5.01 16.71
C LEU A 250 10.65 -4.51 18.04
N ASP A 251 10.34 -5.19 19.15
CA ASP A 251 10.78 -4.84 20.51
C ASP A 251 10.54 -3.36 20.86
N GLY A 252 9.36 -2.83 20.44
CA GLY A 252 8.93 -1.46 20.68
C GLY A 252 9.59 -0.39 19.80
N LYS A 253 10.37 -0.80 18.79
CA LYS A 253 11.04 0.12 17.85
C LYS A 253 10.55 -0.15 16.42
N PRO A 254 10.47 0.88 15.56
CA PRO A 254 10.22 0.65 14.14
C PRO A 254 11.20 -0.37 13.56
N LEU A 255 10.73 -1.17 12.61
CA LEU A 255 11.58 -2.12 11.90
C LEU A 255 12.73 -1.40 11.19
N ASP A 256 13.90 -2.01 11.20
CA ASP A 256 15.08 -1.48 10.52
C ASP A 256 15.02 -1.66 9.00
N ALA A 257 15.97 -1.06 8.28
CA ALA A 257 16.02 -1.13 6.81
C ALA A 257 16.24 -2.54 6.25
N LYS A 258 16.71 -3.50 7.08
CA LYS A 258 16.93 -4.89 6.65
C LYS A 258 15.66 -5.74 6.72
N THR A 259 14.71 -5.35 7.54
CA THR A 259 13.51 -6.14 7.85
C THR A 259 12.20 -5.43 7.58
N GLY A 260 12.21 -4.09 7.49
CA GLY A 260 11.06 -3.23 7.38
C GLY A 260 11.03 -2.37 6.10
N PRO A 261 10.11 -1.42 6.03
CA PRO A 261 9.23 -0.93 7.10
C PRO A 261 8.08 -1.86 7.45
N PHE A 262 7.75 -2.84 6.60
CA PHE A 262 6.71 -3.82 6.83
C PHE A 262 7.29 -5.24 6.79
N ARG A 263 6.76 -6.10 7.64
CA ARG A 263 7.12 -7.51 7.69
C ARG A 263 5.88 -8.37 7.87
N LEU A 264 5.73 -9.40 7.04
CA LEU A 264 4.78 -10.46 7.34
C LEU A 264 5.35 -11.36 8.45
N VAL A 265 4.58 -11.56 9.50
CA VAL A 265 4.90 -12.47 10.60
C VAL A 265 3.82 -13.53 10.71
N VAL A 266 4.22 -14.80 10.63
CA VAL A 266 3.34 -15.96 10.80
C VAL A 266 3.74 -16.66 12.09
N THR A 267 2.85 -16.65 13.10
CA THR A 267 3.22 -17.02 14.47
C THR A 267 3.35 -18.52 14.72
N GLU A 268 2.53 -19.34 14.09
CA GLU A 268 2.46 -20.79 14.33
C GLU A 268 3.50 -21.61 13.54
N ASP A 269 4.30 -20.95 12.73
CA ASP A 269 5.33 -21.60 11.96
C ASP A 269 6.51 -22.00 12.84
N LYS A 270 6.87 -23.28 12.85
CA LYS A 270 8.09 -23.79 13.52
C LYS A 270 9.37 -23.16 12.96
N LYS A 271 9.33 -22.71 11.70
CA LYS A 271 10.43 -22.00 11.02
C LYS A 271 9.87 -20.75 10.34
N PRO A 272 10.54 -19.60 10.42
CA PRO A 272 10.01 -18.32 9.92
C PRO A 272 10.09 -18.20 8.38
N ALA A 273 10.02 -19.32 7.65
CA ALA A 273 10.15 -19.32 6.19
C ALA A 273 9.00 -18.59 5.47
N ARG A 274 7.80 -18.56 6.05
CA ARG A 274 6.67 -17.82 5.46
C ARG A 274 6.60 -16.35 5.93
N SER A 275 7.40 -15.95 6.90
CA SER A 275 7.53 -14.55 7.31
C SER A 275 8.39 -13.80 6.29
N VAL A 276 7.82 -12.77 5.66
CA VAL A 276 8.45 -12.01 4.58
C VAL A 276 8.98 -10.70 5.13
N ARG A 277 10.27 -10.44 4.95
CA ARG A 277 10.91 -9.15 5.29
C ARG A 277 10.74 -8.15 4.15
N ASN A 278 10.85 -6.86 4.47
CA ASN A 278 10.72 -5.77 3.48
C ASN A 278 9.49 -5.99 2.59
N LEU A 279 8.35 -6.29 3.22
CA LEU A 279 7.11 -6.64 2.54
C LEU A 279 6.61 -5.45 1.72
N VAL A 280 6.34 -5.66 0.43
CA VAL A 280 5.89 -4.62 -0.51
C VAL A 280 4.53 -4.92 -1.12
N SER A 281 4.14 -6.20 -1.22
CA SER A 281 2.80 -6.53 -1.72
C SER A 281 2.20 -7.77 -1.07
N ILE A 282 0.87 -7.74 -0.99
CA ILE A 282 0.00 -8.87 -0.67
C ILE A 282 -1.07 -8.95 -1.75
N GLU A 283 -1.26 -10.13 -2.34
CA GLU A 283 -2.27 -10.37 -3.35
C GLU A 283 -3.15 -11.54 -2.92
N VAL A 284 -4.45 -11.34 -2.85
CA VAL A 284 -5.43 -12.43 -2.69
C VAL A 284 -5.64 -13.08 -4.05
N ARG A 285 -5.52 -14.39 -4.10
CA ARG A 285 -5.69 -15.21 -5.31
C ARG A 285 -6.59 -16.39 -5.01
N SER A 286 -7.34 -16.83 -6.02
CA SER A 286 -8.11 -18.08 -5.99
C SER A 286 -7.28 -19.24 -6.54
N ALA A 287 -7.50 -20.45 -6.00
CA ALA A 287 -6.85 -21.68 -6.45
C ALA A 287 -7.58 -22.32 -7.66
N GLU A 288 -8.40 -21.56 -8.41
CA GLU A 288 -9.09 -22.06 -9.60
C GLU A 288 -8.13 -22.40 -10.75
#